data_449dc07828dda256921eef5a642fc921
#
_entry.id   449dc07828dda256921eef5a642fc921
#
_cell.length_a   1.000
_cell.length_b   1.000
_cell.length_c   1.000
_cell.angle_alpha   90.00
_cell.angle_beta   90.00
_cell.angle_gamma   90.00
#
_symmetry.space_group_name_H-M   'P 1'
#
loop_
_entity.id
_entity.type
_entity.pdbx_description
1 polymer ?
#
loop_
_entity_poly.entity_id
_entity_poly.type
_entity_poly.pdbx_seq_one_letter_code
_entity_poly.pdbx_strand_id
1 'polypeptide(L)'
;MYKFETHLHTSNCSACAVSSGYDMVDAAKEKGYSGFVVTNHFYHGNTCVDRNLSWESFIAAYCEDYEITRDYGEKMGIQVFFGIEEGFAPGKEMLIYGISPEILTAHPEFIMFGAKEKAEFIHRMGGVTVCAHPFRSRSYIPNPDKEPDISLFDGIEGYNYCNAPEENEKALAFAKKNGLFATSGGDVHNSKNFGNAGIEFETQIKD
;
A
#
# COMPACT_ATOMS: atom_id res chain seq x y z
N MET A 1 6.17 -17.31 14.15
CA MET A 1 6.39 -16.06 13.42
C MET A 1 5.05 -15.59 12.88
N TYR A 2 4.86 -14.29 12.76
CA TYR A 2 3.64 -13.65 12.28
C TYR A 2 3.91 -13.11 10.88
N LYS A 3 3.16 -13.57 9.88
CA LYS A 3 3.37 -13.18 8.48
C LYS A 3 2.29 -12.19 8.03
N PHE A 4 2.70 -11.10 7.40
CA PHE A 4 1.80 -10.05 6.92
C PHE A 4 2.06 -9.73 5.46
N GLU A 5 0.97 -9.58 4.69
CA GLU A 5 1.01 -8.98 3.35
C GLU A 5 0.98 -7.46 3.50
N THR A 6 1.88 -6.76 2.82
CA THR A 6 2.06 -5.32 3.00
C THR A 6 1.55 -4.47 1.85
N HIS A 7 1.14 -5.08 0.73
CA HIS A 7 0.67 -4.36 -0.45
C HIS A 7 -0.52 -5.11 -1.09
N LEU A 8 -1.74 -4.62 -0.84
CA LEU A 8 -2.96 -5.30 -1.22
C LEU A 8 -4.08 -4.32 -1.56
N HIS A 9 -4.86 -4.66 -2.59
CA HIS A 9 -5.98 -3.89 -3.10
C HIS A 9 -7.28 -4.68 -3.05
N THR A 10 -8.39 -3.98 -2.85
CA THR A 10 -9.75 -4.55 -2.81
C THR A 10 -10.64 -3.92 -3.88
N SER A 11 -11.56 -4.71 -4.42
CA SER A 11 -12.36 -4.35 -5.61
C SER A 11 -13.35 -3.21 -5.39
N ASN A 12 -13.73 -2.93 -4.15
CA ASN A 12 -14.68 -1.84 -3.86
C ASN A 12 -14.01 -0.46 -3.81
N CYS A 13 -12.68 -0.41 -3.79
CA CYS A 13 -11.94 0.84 -3.68
C CYS A 13 -10.90 1.02 -4.81
N SER A 14 -10.20 -0.03 -5.21
CA SER A 14 -9.21 0.01 -6.31
C SER A 14 -9.81 -0.54 -7.59
N ALA A 15 -9.88 0.29 -8.66
CA ALA A 15 -10.55 -0.06 -9.91
C ALA A 15 -9.91 -1.24 -10.67
N CYS A 16 -8.66 -1.59 -10.38
CA CYS A 16 -7.93 -2.72 -10.96
C CYS A 16 -8.04 -4.01 -10.12
N ALA A 17 -8.54 -3.95 -8.89
CA ALA A 17 -8.72 -5.14 -8.07
C ALA A 17 -10.01 -5.89 -8.45
N VAL A 18 -9.99 -7.21 -8.30
CA VAL A 18 -11.11 -8.10 -8.67
C VAL A 18 -11.67 -8.88 -7.49
N SER A 19 -10.95 -8.93 -6.37
CA SER A 19 -11.40 -9.61 -5.15
C SER A 19 -11.81 -8.62 -4.07
N SER A 20 -12.85 -8.96 -3.33
CA SER A 20 -13.32 -8.17 -2.19
C SER A 20 -12.41 -8.30 -0.98
N GLY A 21 -12.60 -7.43 0.01
CA GLY A 21 -11.94 -7.56 1.31
C GLY A 21 -12.24 -8.89 2.00
N TYR A 22 -13.44 -9.43 1.85
CA TYR A 22 -13.80 -10.76 2.34
C TYR A 22 -12.95 -11.86 1.73
N ASP A 23 -12.79 -11.85 0.39
CA ASP A 23 -11.98 -12.82 -0.33
C ASP A 23 -10.51 -12.76 0.12
N MET A 24 -10.00 -11.55 0.43
CA MET A 24 -8.63 -11.34 0.90
C MET A 24 -8.43 -11.88 2.31
N VAL A 25 -9.39 -11.69 3.21
CA VAL A 25 -9.35 -12.24 4.57
C VAL A 25 -9.36 -13.77 4.53
N ASP A 26 -10.23 -14.36 3.72
CA ASP A 26 -10.31 -15.82 3.58
C ASP A 26 -9.02 -16.41 3.00
N ALA A 27 -8.45 -15.75 1.98
CA ALA A 27 -7.16 -16.14 1.41
C ALA A 27 -6.01 -16.01 2.41
N ALA A 28 -5.95 -14.93 3.19
CA ALA A 28 -4.96 -14.74 4.24
C ALA A 28 -4.99 -15.88 5.26
N LYS A 29 -6.19 -16.25 5.70
CA LYS A 29 -6.41 -17.36 6.63
C LYS A 29 -6.00 -18.70 6.02
N GLU A 30 -6.39 -18.97 4.79
CA GLU A 30 -6.02 -20.21 4.09
C GLU A 30 -4.51 -20.34 3.94
N LYS A 31 -3.81 -19.23 3.64
CA LYS A 31 -2.36 -19.20 3.44
C LYS A 31 -1.56 -19.08 4.75
N GLY A 32 -2.22 -19.03 5.90
CA GLY A 32 -1.56 -18.97 7.22
C GLY A 32 -0.91 -17.62 7.51
N TYR A 33 -1.41 -16.52 6.93
CA TYR A 33 -0.99 -15.18 7.29
C TYR A 33 -1.67 -14.73 8.59
N SER A 34 -0.97 -13.91 9.36
CA SER A 34 -1.51 -13.29 10.57
C SER A 34 -2.33 -12.05 10.25
N GLY A 35 -2.09 -11.44 9.11
CA GLY A 35 -2.82 -10.27 8.66
C GLY A 35 -2.27 -9.66 7.38
N PHE A 36 -2.78 -8.48 7.07
CA PHE A 36 -2.34 -7.69 5.92
C PHE A 36 -2.65 -6.20 6.10
N VAL A 37 -2.02 -5.37 5.28
CA VAL A 37 -2.35 -3.95 5.16
C VAL A 37 -3.17 -3.74 3.90
N VAL A 38 -4.34 -3.11 4.02
CA VAL A 38 -5.11 -2.64 2.87
C VAL A 38 -4.48 -1.34 2.39
N THR A 39 -3.88 -1.37 1.20
CA THR A 39 -3.20 -0.23 0.58
C THR A 39 -3.89 0.15 -0.73
N ASN A 40 -5.19 0.32 -0.69
CA ASN A 40 -5.96 0.70 -1.87
C ASN A 40 -5.39 1.97 -2.53
N HIS A 41 -5.53 2.05 -3.86
CA HIS A 41 -5.20 3.27 -4.59
C HIS A 41 -5.99 4.46 -4.04
N PHE A 42 -5.25 5.51 -3.66
CA PHE A 42 -5.83 6.70 -3.09
C PHE A 42 -6.16 7.75 -4.17
N TYR A 43 -6.21 9.02 -3.82
CA TYR A 43 -6.78 10.10 -4.61
C TYR A 43 -6.12 10.29 -5.99
N HIS A 44 -4.79 10.19 -6.10
CA HIS A 44 -4.06 10.28 -7.37
C HIS A 44 -3.69 8.92 -7.97
N GLY A 45 -4.18 7.82 -7.38
CA GLY A 45 -4.04 6.47 -7.89
C GLY A 45 -5.28 6.01 -8.69
N ASN A 46 -5.36 4.71 -8.97
CA ASN A 46 -6.44 4.08 -9.71
C ASN A 46 -7.64 3.71 -8.80
N THR A 47 -8.11 4.67 -7.98
CA THR A 47 -9.29 4.46 -7.14
C THR A 47 -10.58 4.48 -7.95
N CYS A 48 -11.59 3.71 -7.53
CA CYS A 48 -12.96 3.78 -8.06
C CYS A 48 -13.87 4.72 -7.25
N VAL A 49 -13.38 5.29 -6.15
CA VAL A 49 -14.14 6.27 -5.36
C VAL A 49 -14.30 7.57 -6.15
N ASP A 50 -15.52 8.12 -6.16
CA ASP A 50 -15.82 9.34 -6.90
C ASP A 50 -15.11 10.56 -6.30
N ARG A 51 -14.21 11.16 -7.08
CA ARG A 51 -13.43 12.35 -6.70
C ARG A 51 -14.24 13.66 -6.71
N ASN A 52 -15.51 13.64 -7.17
CA ASN A 52 -16.41 14.79 -7.11
C ASN A 52 -17.12 14.92 -5.77
N LEU A 53 -17.00 13.96 -4.88
CA LEU A 53 -17.50 14.03 -3.51
C LEU A 53 -16.79 15.14 -2.71
N SER A 54 -17.44 15.63 -1.66
CA SER A 54 -16.72 16.41 -0.66
C SER A 54 -15.61 15.59 -0.06
N TRP A 55 -14.55 16.24 0.45
CA TRP A 55 -13.42 15.52 1.04
C TRP A 55 -13.84 14.51 2.12
N GLU A 56 -14.68 14.94 3.05
CA GLU A 56 -15.22 14.08 4.11
C GLU A 56 -15.96 12.86 3.53
N SER A 57 -16.79 13.08 2.51
CA SER A 57 -17.52 12.00 1.85
C SER A 57 -16.61 11.08 1.05
N PHE A 58 -15.56 11.63 0.43
CA PHE A 58 -14.54 10.84 -0.27
C PHE A 58 -13.81 9.93 0.71
N ILE A 59 -13.32 10.47 1.84
CA ILE A 59 -12.61 9.67 2.84
C ILE A 59 -13.54 8.61 3.45
N ALA A 60 -14.79 8.96 3.77
CA ALA A 60 -15.76 7.99 4.28
C ALA A 60 -15.97 6.83 3.30
N ALA A 61 -16.20 7.14 2.02
CA ALA A 61 -16.38 6.11 0.99
C ALA A 61 -15.10 5.29 0.74
N TYR A 62 -13.94 5.92 0.82
CA TYR A 62 -12.64 5.26 0.67
C TYR A 62 -12.36 4.27 1.82
N CYS A 63 -12.69 4.66 3.04
CA CYS A 63 -12.41 3.86 4.24
C CYS A 63 -13.45 2.78 4.52
N GLU A 64 -14.66 2.88 3.96
CA GLU A 64 -15.75 1.92 4.19
C GLU A 64 -15.32 0.48 3.90
N ASP A 65 -14.64 0.26 2.78
CA ASP A 65 -14.19 -1.09 2.39
C ASP A 65 -13.09 -1.63 3.33
N TYR A 66 -12.18 -0.77 3.79
CA TYR A 66 -11.21 -1.12 4.83
C TYR A 66 -11.92 -1.51 6.14
N GLU A 67 -12.87 -0.71 6.60
CA GLU A 67 -13.59 -0.95 7.87
C GLU A 67 -14.36 -2.28 7.83
N ILE A 68 -15.08 -2.54 6.73
CA ILE A 68 -15.78 -3.81 6.51
C ILE A 68 -14.79 -4.99 6.50
N THR A 69 -13.66 -4.83 5.82
CA THR A 69 -12.61 -5.85 5.72
C THR A 69 -11.99 -6.12 7.09
N ARG A 70 -11.69 -5.08 7.87
CA ARG A 70 -11.15 -5.16 9.23
C ARG A 70 -12.11 -5.91 10.16
N ASP A 71 -13.38 -5.53 10.14
CA ASP A 71 -14.40 -6.12 11.01
C ASP A 71 -14.64 -7.61 10.69
N TYR A 72 -14.49 -7.99 9.43
CA TYR A 72 -14.52 -9.39 9.03
C TYR A 72 -13.23 -10.11 9.42
N GLY A 73 -12.09 -9.49 9.20
CA GLY A 73 -10.78 -10.01 9.61
C GLY A 73 -10.73 -10.33 11.11
N GLU A 74 -11.23 -9.43 11.95
CA GLU A 74 -11.31 -9.66 13.39
C GLU A 74 -12.08 -10.93 13.74
N LYS A 75 -13.24 -11.14 13.13
CA LYS A 75 -14.08 -12.35 13.30
C LYS A 75 -13.36 -13.62 12.86
N MET A 76 -12.51 -13.51 11.84
CA MET A 76 -11.76 -14.63 11.26
C MET A 76 -10.40 -14.86 11.93
N GLY A 77 -9.97 -13.96 12.85
CA GLY A 77 -8.67 -13.99 13.51
C GLY A 77 -7.52 -13.49 12.63
N ILE A 78 -7.81 -12.63 11.66
CA ILE A 78 -6.85 -12.00 10.75
C ILE A 78 -6.78 -10.51 11.09
N GLN A 79 -5.56 -9.99 11.32
CA GLN A 79 -5.34 -8.57 11.55
C GLN A 79 -5.36 -7.81 10.22
N VAL A 80 -6.17 -6.76 10.15
CA VAL A 80 -6.26 -5.90 8.95
C VAL A 80 -5.89 -4.49 9.35
N PHE A 81 -4.84 -3.96 8.73
CA PHE A 81 -4.33 -2.61 8.98
C PHE A 81 -4.68 -1.67 7.84
N PHE A 82 -4.75 -0.38 8.17
CA PHE A 82 -4.96 0.68 7.21
C PHE A 82 -3.63 1.17 6.63
N GLY A 83 -3.60 1.34 5.33
CA GLY A 83 -2.57 2.03 4.57
C GLY A 83 -3.19 2.60 3.31
N ILE A 84 -2.40 3.30 2.54
CA ILE A 84 -2.81 3.81 1.22
C ILE A 84 -1.68 3.65 0.21
N GLU A 85 -2.03 3.47 -1.06
CA GLU A 85 -1.10 3.65 -2.17
C GLU A 85 -1.46 4.93 -2.93
N GLU A 86 -0.57 5.92 -2.88
CA GLU A 86 -0.80 7.24 -3.45
C GLU A 86 0.12 7.53 -4.62
N GLY A 87 -0.46 7.93 -5.75
CA GLY A 87 0.28 8.35 -6.94
C GLY A 87 0.95 9.72 -6.73
N PHE A 88 2.20 9.87 -7.15
CA PHE A 88 2.93 11.15 -7.07
C PHE A 88 3.60 11.56 -8.39
N ALA A 89 3.69 10.64 -9.34
CA ALA A 89 4.13 10.90 -10.71
C ALA A 89 3.57 9.78 -11.62
N PRO A 90 3.57 9.92 -12.95
CA PRO A 90 3.05 8.89 -13.84
C PRO A 90 3.70 7.53 -13.61
N GLY A 91 2.91 6.57 -13.10
CA GLY A 91 3.33 5.21 -12.78
C GLY A 91 4.31 5.09 -11.62
N LYS A 92 4.39 6.11 -10.76
CA LYS A 92 5.17 6.11 -9.53
C LYS A 92 4.26 6.34 -8.33
N GLU A 93 4.33 5.44 -7.37
CA GLU A 93 3.42 5.35 -6.25
C GLU A 93 4.17 5.20 -4.93
N MET A 94 3.54 5.68 -3.89
CA MET A 94 4.03 5.69 -2.52
C MET A 94 3.07 4.88 -1.66
N LEU A 95 3.57 3.85 -1.00
CA LEU A 95 2.85 3.18 0.07
C LEU A 95 3.03 3.99 1.36
N ILE A 96 1.94 4.23 2.04
CA ILE A 96 1.89 5.02 3.27
C ILE A 96 1.29 4.16 4.37
N TYR A 97 2.00 4.05 5.48
CA TYR A 97 1.61 3.26 6.65
C TYR A 97 1.63 4.11 7.92
N GLY A 98 0.95 3.64 8.97
CA GLY A 98 0.97 4.27 10.29
C GLY A 98 0.18 5.57 10.40
N ILE A 99 -0.74 5.82 9.45
CA ILE A 99 -1.73 6.90 9.54
C ILE A 99 -3.12 6.33 9.70
N SER A 100 -4.05 7.13 10.21
CA SER A 100 -5.44 6.72 10.34
C SER A 100 -6.38 7.49 9.40
N PRO A 101 -7.60 6.96 9.16
CA PRO A 101 -8.63 7.68 8.43
C PRO A 101 -8.93 9.08 8.97
N GLU A 102 -8.88 9.25 10.31
CA GLU A 102 -9.14 10.53 10.97
C GLU A 102 -8.09 11.58 10.62
N ILE A 103 -6.81 11.18 10.49
CA ILE A 103 -5.74 12.08 10.04
C ILE A 103 -6.05 12.58 8.63
N LEU A 104 -6.43 11.69 7.71
CA LEU A 104 -6.79 12.09 6.35
C LEU A 104 -8.04 12.98 6.33
N THR A 105 -9.07 12.65 7.10
CA THR A 105 -10.30 13.44 7.19
C THR A 105 -10.01 14.88 7.65
N ALA A 106 -9.14 15.04 8.63
CA ALA A 106 -8.78 16.34 9.20
C ALA A 106 -7.91 17.21 8.28
N HIS A 107 -7.33 16.64 7.20
CA HIS A 107 -6.34 17.32 6.36
C HIS A 107 -6.68 17.25 4.86
N PRO A 108 -7.74 17.96 4.42
CA PRO A 108 -8.14 17.98 3.01
C PRO A 108 -7.07 18.55 2.07
N GLU A 109 -6.14 19.36 2.60
CA GLU A 109 -5.01 19.91 1.86
C GLU A 109 -4.02 18.83 1.38
N PHE A 110 -4.06 17.61 1.94
CA PHE A 110 -3.14 16.51 1.59
C PHE A 110 -3.12 16.21 0.09
N ILE A 111 -4.27 16.29 -0.58
CA ILE A 111 -4.36 16.04 -2.02
C ILE A 111 -3.65 17.12 -2.87
N MET A 112 -3.43 18.30 -2.32
CA MET A 112 -2.76 19.39 -3.01
C MET A 112 -1.24 19.34 -2.87
N PHE A 113 -0.73 18.52 -1.97
CA PHE A 113 0.70 18.42 -1.71
C PHE A 113 1.45 17.71 -2.84
N GLY A 114 2.62 18.24 -3.18
CA GLY A 114 3.61 17.52 -3.98
C GLY A 114 4.22 16.35 -3.22
N ALA A 115 4.99 15.51 -3.90
CA ALA A 115 5.56 14.29 -3.31
C ALA A 115 6.34 14.57 -2.01
N LYS A 116 7.17 15.61 -2.00
CA LYS A 116 7.97 16.00 -0.82
C LYS A 116 7.09 16.45 0.35
N GLU A 117 6.11 17.30 0.08
CA GLU A 117 5.19 17.79 1.10
C GLU A 117 4.35 16.65 1.69
N LYS A 118 3.94 15.67 0.85
CA LYS A 118 3.26 14.44 1.32
C LYS A 118 4.15 13.66 2.27
N ALA A 119 5.39 13.37 1.90
CA ALA A 119 6.33 12.63 2.75
C ALA A 119 6.55 13.36 4.09
N GLU A 120 6.85 14.67 4.06
CA GLU A 120 7.03 15.48 5.26
C GLU A 120 5.76 15.52 6.14
N PHE A 121 4.58 15.56 5.53
CA PHE A 121 3.30 15.50 6.26
C PHE A 121 3.15 14.15 6.96
N ILE A 122 3.35 13.03 6.24
CA ILE A 122 3.23 11.68 6.79
C ILE A 122 4.19 11.49 7.96
N HIS A 123 5.44 11.92 7.83
CA HIS A 123 6.43 11.83 8.92
C HIS A 123 6.00 12.65 10.16
N ARG A 124 5.45 13.85 9.97
CA ARG A 124 4.90 14.66 11.10
C ARG A 124 3.73 13.98 11.80
N MET A 125 2.94 13.18 11.07
CA MET A 125 1.83 12.40 11.63
C MET A 125 2.27 11.07 12.25
N GLY A 126 3.57 10.76 12.22
CA GLY A 126 4.14 9.51 12.76
C GLY A 126 4.08 8.32 11.80
N GLY A 127 3.67 8.55 10.56
CA GLY A 127 3.62 7.52 9.52
C GLY A 127 4.94 7.28 8.82
N VAL A 128 4.95 6.31 7.94
CA VAL A 128 6.12 5.82 7.17
C VAL A 128 5.78 5.80 5.69
N THR A 129 6.74 6.18 4.86
CA THR A 129 6.60 6.18 3.39
C THR A 129 7.53 5.15 2.75
N VAL A 130 7.00 4.34 1.84
CA VAL A 130 7.75 3.33 1.08
C VAL A 130 7.53 3.53 -0.41
N CYS A 131 8.59 3.56 -1.21
CA CYS A 131 8.46 3.63 -2.66
C CYS A 131 7.94 2.30 -3.19
N ALA A 132 6.72 2.29 -3.71
CA ALA A 132 6.11 1.12 -4.32
C ALA A 132 6.84 0.77 -5.63
N HIS A 133 7.11 -0.51 -5.84
CA HIS A 133 7.64 -1.10 -7.11
C HIS A 133 8.49 -0.14 -7.95
N PRO A 134 9.60 0.43 -7.41
CA PRO A 134 10.29 1.62 -7.93
C PRO A 134 10.80 1.48 -9.37
N PHE A 135 11.14 0.26 -9.79
CA PHE A 135 11.70 -0.03 -11.11
C PHE A 135 10.76 -0.83 -12.02
N ARG A 136 9.45 -0.87 -11.66
CA ARG A 136 8.43 -1.50 -12.50
C ARG A 136 8.45 -0.89 -13.90
N SER A 137 8.53 -1.74 -14.92
CA SER A 137 8.52 -1.35 -16.33
C SER A 137 7.22 -1.80 -17.00
N ARG A 138 6.42 -0.82 -17.37
CA ARG A 138 5.16 -1.01 -18.12
C ARG A 138 5.05 0.08 -19.18
N SER A 139 4.30 -0.16 -20.24
CA SER A 139 4.18 0.77 -21.38
C SER A 139 3.67 2.16 -21.01
N TYR A 140 2.92 2.29 -19.90
CA TYR A 140 2.39 3.55 -19.40
C TYR A 140 3.32 4.27 -18.42
N ILE A 141 4.44 3.66 -18.02
CA ILE A 141 5.41 4.26 -17.08
C ILE A 141 6.54 4.92 -17.87
N PRO A 142 6.64 6.24 -17.89
CA PRO A 142 7.77 6.91 -18.49
C PRO A 142 9.01 6.75 -17.60
N ASN A 143 10.17 6.51 -18.20
CA ASN A 143 11.45 6.41 -17.47
C ASN A 143 11.44 5.40 -16.31
N PRO A 144 11.14 4.10 -16.57
CA PRO A 144 11.03 3.09 -15.52
C PRO A 144 12.32 2.91 -14.71
N ASP A 145 13.48 3.18 -15.31
CA ASP A 145 14.80 3.06 -14.68
C ASP A 145 15.22 4.31 -13.88
N LYS A 146 14.39 5.36 -13.85
CA LYS A 146 14.70 6.55 -13.03
C LYS A 146 14.72 6.18 -11.55
N GLU A 147 15.87 6.36 -10.91
CA GLU A 147 16.02 6.15 -9.45
C GLU A 147 15.06 7.05 -8.68
N PRO A 148 14.38 6.53 -7.63
CA PRO A 148 13.57 7.34 -6.71
C PRO A 148 14.39 8.40 -5.99
N ASP A 149 13.75 9.52 -5.66
CA ASP A 149 14.34 10.49 -4.73
C ASP A 149 14.26 9.92 -3.31
N ILE A 150 15.40 9.53 -2.75
CA ILE A 150 15.50 8.90 -1.44
C ILE A 150 15.02 9.80 -0.29
N SER A 151 14.96 11.12 -0.50
CA SER A 151 14.46 12.04 0.54
C SER A 151 12.95 11.92 0.79
N LEU A 152 12.25 11.19 -0.08
CA LEU A 152 10.80 11.00 0.01
C LEU A 152 10.40 9.72 0.78
N PHE A 153 11.36 8.82 1.05
CA PHE A 153 11.04 7.46 1.47
C PHE A 153 11.90 7.00 2.64
N ASP A 154 11.27 6.34 3.58
CA ASP A 154 11.94 5.60 4.66
C ASP A 154 12.41 4.23 4.17
N GLY A 155 11.68 3.65 3.22
CA GLY A 155 11.95 2.34 2.66
C GLY A 155 11.61 2.21 1.17
N ILE A 156 11.95 1.05 0.65
CA ILE A 156 11.70 0.66 -0.75
C ILE A 156 10.96 -0.68 -0.75
N GLU A 157 9.95 -0.81 -1.58
CA GLU A 157 9.40 -2.13 -1.88
C GLU A 157 10.43 -2.91 -2.72
N GLY A 158 11.26 -3.67 -2.01
CA GLY A 158 12.39 -4.40 -2.59
C GLY A 158 11.95 -5.65 -3.33
N TYR A 159 10.84 -6.24 -2.94
CA TYR A 159 10.20 -7.33 -3.64
C TYR A 159 8.70 -7.05 -3.82
N ASN A 160 8.25 -7.12 -5.07
CA ASN A 160 6.85 -7.09 -5.43
C ASN A 160 6.56 -8.29 -6.33
N TYR A 161 5.56 -9.10 -5.97
CA TYR A 161 5.23 -10.32 -6.72
C TYR A 161 4.81 -10.04 -8.17
N CYS A 162 4.19 -8.90 -8.44
CA CYS A 162 3.75 -8.49 -9.77
C CYS A 162 4.87 -7.93 -10.66
N ASN A 163 6.09 -7.80 -10.13
CA ASN A 163 7.26 -7.34 -10.87
C ASN A 163 8.00 -8.49 -11.58
N ALA A 164 8.76 -8.15 -12.62
CA ALA A 164 9.77 -9.06 -13.14
C ALA A 164 10.93 -9.23 -12.15
N PRO A 165 11.62 -10.39 -12.15
CA PRO A 165 12.74 -10.62 -11.23
C PRO A 165 13.80 -9.50 -11.23
N GLU A 166 14.13 -9.01 -12.43
CA GLU A 166 15.15 -7.96 -12.62
C GLU A 166 14.71 -6.61 -12.02
N GLU A 167 13.41 -6.34 -11.98
CA GLU A 167 12.84 -5.14 -11.36
C GLU A 167 13.02 -5.21 -9.83
N ASN A 168 12.81 -6.37 -9.24
CA ASN A 168 13.01 -6.63 -7.82
C ASN A 168 14.49 -6.61 -7.43
N GLU A 169 15.37 -7.20 -8.25
CA GLU A 169 16.81 -7.14 -8.02
C GLU A 169 17.34 -5.70 -8.00
N LYS A 170 16.89 -4.85 -8.94
CA LYS A 170 17.21 -3.43 -8.96
C LYS A 170 16.70 -2.71 -7.69
N ALA A 171 15.48 -3.00 -7.26
CA ALA A 171 14.88 -2.39 -6.07
C ALA A 171 15.67 -2.74 -4.80
N LEU A 172 16.01 -4.01 -4.60
CA LEU A 172 16.81 -4.46 -3.48
C LEU A 172 18.23 -3.86 -3.49
N ALA A 173 18.88 -3.83 -4.66
CA ALA A 173 20.20 -3.21 -4.81
C ALA A 173 20.16 -1.71 -4.49
N PHE A 174 19.11 -1.01 -4.93
CA PHE A 174 18.91 0.41 -4.65
C PHE A 174 18.68 0.67 -3.15
N ALA A 175 17.82 -0.10 -2.49
CA ALA A 175 17.59 0.01 -1.05
C ALA A 175 18.90 -0.17 -0.28
N LYS A 176 19.67 -1.23 -0.57
CA LYS A 176 20.95 -1.52 0.06
C LYS A 176 21.99 -0.40 -0.18
N LYS A 177 22.10 0.10 -1.41
CA LYS A 177 23.03 1.19 -1.78
C LYS A 177 22.77 2.46 -0.96
N ASN A 178 21.51 2.74 -0.64
CA ASN A 178 21.09 3.99 0.00
C ASN A 178 20.78 3.83 1.51
N GLY A 179 20.95 2.64 2.09
CA GLY A 179 20.71 2.39 3.52
C GLY A 179 19.23 2.46 3.92
N LEU A 180 18.31 2.23 2.95
CA LEU A 180 16.88 2.19 3.19
C LEU A 180 16.47 0.76 3.56
N PHE A 181 15.44 0.61 4.40
CA PHE A 181 14.86 -0.72 4.61
C PHE A 181 14.10 -1.19 3.36
N ALA A 182 13.95 -2.50 3.20
CA ALA A 182 13.20 -3.08 2.11
C ALA A 182 11.96 -3.81 2.64
N THR A 183 10.81 -3.57 2.00
CA THR A 183 9.58 -4.34 2.22
C THR A 183 9.39 -5.41 1.15
N SER A 184 8.43 -6.30 1.39
CA SER A 184 8.01 -7.32 0.44
C SER A 184 6.50 -7.36 0.39
N GLY A 185 5.92 -7.01 -0.75
CA GLY A 185 4.47 -6.97 -0.99
C GLY A 185 4.05 -7.77 -2.21
N GLY A 186 2.81 -8.25 -2.18
CA GLY A 186 2.22 -9.00 -3.29
C GLY A 186 1.63 -8.13 -4.38
N ASP A 187 1.28 -6.89 -4.05
CA ASP A 187 0.47 -6.03 -4.91
C ASP A 187 -0.80 -6.79 -5.36
N VAL A 188 -1.45 -7.37 -4.32
CA VAL A 188 -2.49 -8.38 -4.50
C VAL A 188 -3.79 -7.72 -4.94
N HIS A 189 -4.21 -8.00 -6.16
CA HIS A 189 -5.48 -7.53 -6.74
C HIS A 189 -6.51 -8.67 -6.88
N ASN A 190 -6.05 -9.90 -6.75
CA ASN A 190 -6.85 -11.11 -6.84
C ASN A 190 -6.43 -12.05 -5.71
N SER A 191 -7.37 -12.50 -4.90
CA SER A 191 -7.13 -13.39 -3.76
C SER A 191 -6.40 -14.68 -4.13
N LYS A 192 -6.52 -15.15 -5.38
CA LYS A 192 -5.76 -16.30 -5.90
C LYS A 192 -4.24 -16.09 -5.90
N ASN A 193 -3.80 -14.84 -5.96
CA ASN A 193 -2.39 -14.46 -5.93
C ASN A 193 -1.88 -14.17 -4.51
N PHE A 194 -2.73 -14.28 -3.50
CA PHE A 194 -2.35 -14.11 -2.10
C PHE A 194 -1.34 -15.20 -1.68
N GLY A 195 -0.35 -14.82 -0.92
CA GLY A 195 0.60 -15.78 -0.37
C GLY A 195 1.97 -15.84 -1.05
N ASN A 196 2.23 -15.00 -2.04
CA ASN A 196 3.48 -14.99 -2.81
C ASN A 196 4.52 -13.98 -2.29
N ALA A 197 4.15 -13.13 -1.33
CA ALA A 197 5.02 -12.09 -0.74
C ALA A 197 4.64 -11.87 0.73
N GLY A 198 5.27 -10.91 1.38
CA GLY A 198 4.99 -10.49 2.75
C GLY A 198 6.23 -10.39 3.62
N ILE A 199 6.03 -9.95 4.85
CA ILE A 199 7.07 -9.79 5.86
C ILE A 199 6.73 -10.67 7.06
N GLU A 200 7.75 -11.33 7.64
CA GLU A 200 7.61 -12.12 8.85
C GLU A 200 8.18 -11.38 10.06
N PHE A 201 7.42 -11.37 11.13
CA PHE A 201 7.79 -10.77 12.41
C PHE A 201 7.89 -11.83 13.50
N GLU A 202 8.85 -11.69 14.41
CA GLU A 202 8.99 -12.58 15.57
C GLU A 202 7.90 -12.35 16.60
N THR A 203 7.40 -11.13 16.71
CA THR A 203 6.35 -10.72 17.64
C THR A 203 5.08 -10.32 16.89
N GLN A 204 3.93 -10.44 17.55
CA GLN A 204 2.67 -9.97 17.01
C GLN A 204 2.69 -8.43 16.90
N ILE A 205 2.30 -7.93 15.73
CA ILE A 205 2.06 -6.50 15.54
C ILE A 205 0.78 -6.13 16.27
N LYS A 206 0.78 -5.00 16.96
CA LYS A 206 -0.37 -4.56 17.76
C LYS A 206 -1.11 -3.39 17.11
N ASP A 207 -0.40 -2.54 16.40
CA ASP A 207 -0.86 -1.28 15.80
C ASP A 207 0.13 -0.79 14.72
#